data_44c8baaa554b500070aad5942ac7fe41
#
_entry.id   44c8baaa554b500070aad5942ac7fe41
#
_cell.length_a   1.000
_cell.length_b   1.000
_cell.length_c   1.000
_cell.angle_alpha   90.00
_cell.angle_beta   90.00
_cell.angle_gamma   90.00
#
_symmetry.space_group_name_H-M   'P 1'
#
loop_
_entity.id
_entity.type
_entity.pdbx_description
1 polymer ?
#
loop_
_entity_poly.entity_id
_entity_poly.type
_entity_poly.pdbx_seq_one_letter_code
_entity_poly.pdbx_strand_id
1 'polypeptide(L)'
;IIGICGWGGIALNAAAIDPRIKVTVVSTMYDMSRIAGNGYFDDQDNEEARYQARLALANQRTLDARTGQMQLAGGVPDVLPEDAPYFVKDYFDYYKQPRGYHARGLNSNDGWAVQAHTSFANTRFLYYTNEIRNAVLVIHGDKAHSYYMGKDAFEKLTGDNKKMITVEGASHTDLYDQLDVIPFEEMDRFIRENM
;
A
#
# COMPACT_ATOMS: atom_id res chain seq x y z
N ILE A 1 11.73 7.80 -8.34
CA ILE A 1 10.55 6.91 -8.37
C ILE A 1 9.45 7.47 -7.48
N ILE A 2 8.19 7.33 -7.88
CA ILE A 2 7.03 7.69 -7.06
C ILE A 2 6.19 6.43 -6.86
N GLY A 3 5.87 6.11 -5.61
CA GLY A 3 5.01 4.99 -5.24
C GLY A 3 3.78 5.46 -4.47
N ILE A 4 2.58 5.04 -4.89
CA ILE A 4 1.32 5.42 -4.25
C ILE A 4 0.65 4.15 -3.72
N CYS A 5 0.06 4.21 -2.52
CA CYS A 5 -0.64 3.09 -1.89
C CYS A 5 0.29 1.85 -1.74
N GLY A 6 -0.14 0.68 -2.20
CA GLY A 6 0.66 -0.56 -2.17
C GLY A 6 2.00 -0.45 -2.90
N TRP A 7 2.07 0.39 -3.95
CA TRP A 7 3.31 0.66 -4.66
C TRP A 7 4.29 1.53 -3.86
N GLY A 8 3.85 2.20 -2.78
CA GLY A 8 4.73 2.94 -1.88
C GLY A 8 5.72 2.03 -1.15
N GLY A 9 5.25 0.94 -0.54
CA GLY A 9 6.13 -0.06 0.07
C GLY A 9 7.06 -0.73 -0.93
N ILE A 10 6.55 -1.02 -2.14
CA ILE A 10 7.35 -1.57 -3.24
C ILE A 10 8.41 -0.57 -3.71
N ALA A 11 8.09 0.73 -3.78
CA ALA A 11 9.05 1.77 -4.16
C ALA A 11 10.19 1.90 -3.14
N LEU A 12 9.90 1.83 -1.84
CA LEU A 12 10.93 1.79 -0.80
C LEU A 12 11.83 0.54 -0.93
N ASN A 13 11.23 -0.62 -1.18
CA ASN A 13 11.99 -1.84 -1.42
C ASN A 13 12.88 -1.72 -2.67
N ALA A 14 12.36 -1.12 -3.75
CA ALA A 14 13.14 -0.87 -4.95
C ALA A 14 14.32 0.09 -4.69
N ALA A 15 14.11 1.15 -3.90
CA ALA A 15 15.16 2.10 -3.52
C ALA A 15 16.25 1.45 -2.65
N ALA A 16 15.90 0.47 -1.83
CA ALA A 16 16.88 -0.32 -1.05
C ALA A 16 17.71 -1.27 -1.93
N ILE A 17 17.11 -1.77 -3.03
CA ILE A 17 17.78 -2.71 -3.96
C ILE A 17 18.63 -1.97 -5.00
N ASP A 18 18.15 -0.83 -5.51
CA ASP A 18 18.82 -0.10 -6.61
C ASP A 18 19.29 1.29 -6.17
N PRO A 19 20.59 1.43 -5.78
CA PRO A 19 21.16 2.72 -5.35
C PRO A 19 21.24 3.80 -6.45
N ARG A 20 20.89 3.49 -7.69
CA ARG A 20 20.81 4.47 -8.79
C ARG A 20 19.55 5.34 -8.72
N ILE A 21 18.54 4.91 -7.96
CA ILE A 21 17.34 5.69 -7.68
C ILE A 21 17.74 6.88 -6.79
N LYS A 22 17.74 8.09 -7.33
CA LYS A 22 18.18 9.31 -6.64
C LYS A 22 17.19 9.75 -5.57
N VAL A 23 15.91 9.77 -5.93
CA VAL A 23 14.82 10.25 -5.10
C VAL A 23 13.67 9.26 -5.12
N THR A 24 13.14 8.96 -3.95
CA THR A 24 11.93 8.16 -3.78
C THR A 24 10.86 9.00 -3.09
N VAL A 25 9.70 9.11 -3.70
CA VAL A 25 8.51 9.71 -3.08
C VAL A 25 7.48 8.60 -2.86
N VAL A 26 6.98 8.47 -1.64
CA VAL A 26 5.89 7.55 -1.35
C VAL A 26 4.71 8.31 -0.77
N SER A 27 3.55 8.17 -1.42
CA SER A 27 2.31 8.83 -1.02
C SER A 27 1.32 7.81 -0.52
N THR A 28 0.73 8.08 0.66
CA THR A 28 -0.27 7.21 1.29
C THR A 28 0.11 5.73 1.23
N MET A 29 1.37 5.45 1.56
CA MET A 29 2.02 4.17 1.35
C MET A 29 1.38 3.02 2.14
N TYR A 30 1.51 1.84 1.57
CA TYR A 30 1.04 0.57 2.10
C TYR A 30 2.17 -0.45 2.11
N ASP A 31 2.35 -1.17 3.19
CA ASP A 31 3.19 -2.36 3.21
C ASP A 31 2.33 -3.60 2.97
N MET A 32 2.22 -4.02 1.71
CA MET A 32 1.45 -5.19 1.30
C MET A 32 1.96 -6.48 1.97
N SER A 33 3.25 -6.56 2.29
CA SER A 33 3.84 -7.71 2.97
C SER A 33 3.42 -7.78 4.44
N ARG A 34 3.30 -6.62 5.11
CA ARG A 34 2.82 -6.52 6.49
C ARG A 34 1.34 -6.90 6.58
N ILE A 35 0.50 -6.37 5.67
CA ILE A 35 -0.91 -6.74 5.62
C ILE A 35 -1.09 -8.24 5.37
N ALA A 36 -0.34 -8.81 4.43
CA ALA A 36 -0.45 -10.24 4.12
C ALA A 36 0.04 -11.14 5.27
N GLY A 37 0.94 -10.66 6.11
CA GLY A 37 1.48 -11.41 7.24
C GLY A 37 0.76 -11.19 8.57
N ASN A 38 0.27 -9.98 8.80
CA ASN A 38 -0.19 -9.53 10.11
C ASN A 38 -1.66 -9.04 10.12
N GLY A 39 -2.30 -8.89 8.96
CA GLY A 39 -3.61 -8.24 8.87
C GLY A 39 -3.54 -6.72 8.98
N TYR A 40 -4.70 -6.07 8.89
CA TYR A 40 -4.82 -4.63 9.13
C TYR A 40 -4.56 -4.33 10.61
N PHE A 41 -3.82 -3.27 10.89
CA PHE A 41 -3.45 -2.85 12.25
C PHE A 41 -2.68 -3.91 13.06
N ASP A 42 -2.08 -4.88 12.36
CA ASP A 42 -1.39 -6.05 12.94
C ASP A 42 -2.28 -6.91 13.85
N ASP A 43 -3.59 -6.92 13.62
CA ASP A 43 -4.58 -7.63 14.43
C ASP A 43 -4.45 -9.16 14.35
N GLN A 44 -3.74 -9.66 13.34
CA GLN A 44 -3.48 -11.08 13.10
C GLN A 44 -1.99 -11.45 13.18
N ASP A 45 -1.18 -10.62 13.86
CA ASP A 45 0.26 -10.88 14.02
C ASP A 45 0.53 -12.01 15.02
N ASN A 46 0.18 -13.23 14.62
CA ASN A 46 0.50 -14.44 15.37
C ASN A 46 0.75 -15.62 14.43
N GLU A 47 1.47 -16.64 14.93
CA GLU A 47 1.89 -17.80 14.16
C GLU A 47 0.71 -18.61 13.61
N GLU A 48 -0.32 -18.84 14.43
CA GLU A 48 -1.48 -19.64 14.04
C GLU A 48 -2.28 -18.96 12.92
N ALA A 49 -2.55 -17.66 13.03
CA ALA A 49 -3.24 -16.92 11.97
C ALA A 49 -2.47 -16.98 10.65
N ARG A 50 -1.15 -16.80 10.68
CA ARG A 50 -0.29 -16.94 9.50
C ARG A 50 -0.29 -18.36 8.93
N TYR A 51 -0.29 -19.38 9.79
CA TYR A 51 -0.37 -20.78 9.34
C TYR A 51 -1.68 -21.05 8.61
N GLN A 52 -2.81 -20.66 9.19
CA GLN A 52 -4.13 -20.85 8.58
C GLN A 52 -4.27 -20.09 7.26
N ALA A 53 -3.77 -18.86 7.18
CA ALA A 53 -3.74 -18.10 5.94
C ALA A 53 -2.93 -18.80 4.84
N ARG A 54 -1.74 -19.33 5.17
CA ARG A 54 -0.90 -20.09 4.22
C ARG A 54 -1.57 -21.37 3.77
N LEU A 55 -2.25 -22.08 4.68
CA LEU A 55 -2.97 -23.31 4.36
C LEU A 55 -4.13 -23.02 3.39
N ALA A 56 -4.90 -21.95 3.63
CA ALA A 56 -5.97 -21.52 2.74
C ALA A 56 -5.43 -21.17 1.34
N LEU A 57 -4.36 -20.40 1.26
CA LEU A 57 -3.71 -20.03 0.00
C LEU A 57 -3.18 -21.27 -0.76
N ALA A 58 -2.56 -22.23 -0.07
CA ALA A 58 -2.05 -23.45 -0.68
C ALA A 58 -3.19 -24.34 -1.24
N ASN A 59 -4.29 -24.44 -0.50
CA ASN A 59 -5.48 -25.16 -0.95
C ASN A 59 -6.12 -24.48 -2.17
N GLN A 60 -6.21 -23.14 -2.16
CA GLN A 60 -6.76 -22.40 -3.30
C GLN A 60 -5.89 -22.57 -4.54
N ARG A 61 -4.56 -22.48 -4.44
CA ARG A 61 -3.65 -22.74 -5.56
C ARG A 61 -3.85 -24.13 -6.16
N THR A 62 -4.07 -25.13 -5.31
CA THR A 62 -4.32 -26.51 -5.76
C THR A 62 -5.66 -26.61 -6.50
N LEU A 63 -6.69 -25.91 -6.00
CA LEU A 63 -8.01 -25.87 -6.64
C LEU A 63 -7.93 -25.17 -8.00
N ASP A 64 -7.31 -23.99 -8.08
CA ASP A 64 -7.10 -23.22 -9.31
C ASP A 64 -6.40 -24.08 -10.38
N ALA A 65 -5.33 -24.80 -9.98
CA ALA A 65 -4.61 -25.68 -10.89
C ALA A 65 -5.45 -26.87 -11.40
N ARG A 66 -6.32 -27.42 -10.56
CA ARG A 66 -7.20 -28.54 -10.95
C ARG A 66 -8.36 -28.13 -11.84
N THR A 67 -8.91 -26.95 -11.61
CA THR A 67 -10.08 -26.45 -12.36
C THR A 67 -9.71 -25.68 -13.61
N GLY A 68 -8.47 -25.18 -13.70
CA GLY A 68 -8.04 -24.24 -14.73
C GLY A 68 -8.67 -22.84 -14.56
N GLN A 69 -9.30 -22.57 -13.43
CA GLN A 69 -9.96 -21.31 -13.12
C GLN A 69 -9.29 -20.68 -11.90
N MET A 70 -8.89 -19.43 -12.05
CA MET A 70 -8.24 -18.66 -10.97
C MET A 70 -9.28 -17.98 -10.11
N GLN A 71 -9.23 -18.21 -8.79
CA GLN A 71 -10.07 -17.49 -7.84
C GLN A 71 -9.58 -16.05 -7.71
N LEU A 72 -10.47 -15.09 -7.89
CA LEU A 72 -10.23 -13.67 -7.67
C LEU A 72 -10.60 -13.29 -6.23
N ALA A 73 -9.86 -12.33 -5.66
CA ALA A 73 -10.00 -11.91 -4.27
C ALA A 73 -11.24 -11.01 -4.04
N GLY A 74 -11.89 -10.56 -5.14
CA GLY A 74 -12.79 -9.43 -5.07
C GLY A 74 -12.02 -8.10 -4.99
N GLY A 75 -12.63 -7.05 -5.48
CA GLY A 75 -12.15 -5.68 -5.28
C GLY A 75 -12.82 -5.06 -4.05
N VAL A 76 -13.05 -3.75 -4.10
CA VAL A 76 -13.96 -3.09 -3.18
C VAL A 76 -15.38 -3.63 -3.42
N PRO A 77 -16.18 -3.90 -2.38
CA PRO A 77 -17.52 -4.50 -2.55
C PRO A 77 -18.44 -3.61 -3.40
N ASP A 78 -19.32 -4.22 -4.22
CA ASP A 78 -20.27 -3.49 -5.07
C ASP A 78 -21.37 -2.81 -4.25
N VAL A 79 -21.69 -3.37 -3.10
CA VAL A 79 -22.64 -2.80 -2.13
C VAL A 79 -21.88 -2.59 -0.83
N LEU A 80 -21.87 -1.34 -0.38
CA LEU A 80 -21.19 -0.99 0.88
C LEU A 80 -21.98 -1.57 2.07
N PRO A 81 -21.38 -2.44 2.91
CA PRO A 81 -22.02 -2.90 4.13
C PRO A 81 -22.32 -1.73 5.08
N GLU A 82 -23.43 -1.81 5.80
CA GLU A 82 -23.87 -0.75 6.72
C GLU A 82 -22.84 -0.49 7.84
N ASP A 83 -22.22 -1.55 8.33
CA ASP A 83 -21.20 -1.55 9.38
C ASP A 83 -19.76 -1.49 8.84
N ALA A 84 -19.58 -1.18 7.54
CA ALA A 84 -18.26 -1.15 6.92
C ALA A 84 -17.31 -0.19 7.67
N PRO A 85 -16.06 -0.61 7.93
CA PRO A 85 -15.03 0.28 8.46
C PRO A 85 -14.88 1.54 7.61
N TYR A 86 -14.49 2.66 8.23
CA TYR A 86 -14.38 3.94 7.54
C TYR A 86 -13.51 3.90 6.28
N PHE A 87 -12.42 3.15 6.31
CA PHE A 87 -11.51 3.04 5.17
C PHE A 87 -12.10 2.23 4.00
N VAL A 88 -13.03 1.30 4.28
CA VAL A 88 -13.78 0.59 3.23
C VAL A 88 -14.76 1.55 2.56
N LYS A 89 -15.37 2.47 3.32
CA LYS A 89 -16.20 3.55 2.78
C LYS A 89 -15.38 4.48 1.90
N ASP A 90 -14.20 4.92 2.37
CA ASP A 90 -13.25 5.75 1.64
C ASP A 90 -12.86 5.11 0.29
N TYR A 91 -12.54 3.81 0.29
CA TYR A 91 -12.26 3.06 -0.94
C TYR A 91 -13.48 2.89 -1.85
N PHE A 92 -14.66 2.66 -1.27
CA PHE A 92 -15.89 2.57 -2.05
C PHE A 92 -16.19 3.88 -2.78
N ASP A 93 -16.09 5.02 -2.08
CA ASP A 93 -16.32 6.34 -2.64
C ASP A 93 -15.33 6.71 -3.75
N TYR A 94 -14.14 6.11 -3.73
CA TYR A 94 -13.17 6.26 -4.81
C TYR A 94 -13.40 5.23 -5.93
N TYR A 95 -13.29 3.94 -5.64
CA TYR A 95 -13.19 2.88 -6.66
C TYR A 95 -14.54 2.45 -7.27
N LYS A 96 -15.65 2.65 -6.56
CA LYS A 96 -17.00 2.23 -7.01
C LYS A 96 -17.88 3.38 -7.46
N GLN A 97 -17.43 4.63 -7.32
CA GLN A 97 -18.14 5.82 -7.75
C GLN A 97 -17.42 6.49 -8.93
N PRO A 98 -18.07 7.44 -9.65
CA PRO A 98 -17.47 8.12 -10.81
C PRO A 98 -16.12 8.80 -10.53
N ARG A 99 -15.79 9.05 -9.27
CA ARG A 99 -14.55 9.70 -8.83
C ARG A 99 -13.31 8.96 -9.35
N GLY A 100 -13.21 7.65 -9.18
CA GLY A 100 -12.03 6.87 -9.56
C GLY A 100 -12.36 5.49 -10.14
N TYR A 101 -13.64 5.21 -10.43
CA TYR A 101 -14.02 3.96 -11.07
C TYR A 101 -13.35 3.82 -12.45
N HIS A 102 -12.78 2.67 -12.70
CA HIS A 102 -12.25 2.34 -14.02
C HIS A 102 -12.52 0.88 -14.36
N ALA A 103 -13.00 0.62 -15.59
CA ALA A 103 -13.35 -0.72 -16.07
C ALA A 103 -12.20 -1.74 -16.03
N ARG A 104 -10.93 -1.27 -16.03
CA ARG A 104 -9.73 -2.10 -15.88
C ARG A 104 -9.10 -1.99 -14.50
N GLY A 105 -9.73 -1.27 -13.57
CA GLY A 105 -9.24 -1.13 -12.20
C GLY A 105 -9.49 -2.41 -11.41
N LEU A 106 -8.47 -2.98 -10.76
CA LEU A 106 -8.61 -4.18 -9.95
C LEU A 106 -9.57 -3.96 -8.78
N ASN A 107 -9.42 -2.87 -8.05
CA ASN A 107 -10.30 -2.53 -6.93
C ASN A 107 -11.71 -2.11 -7.36
N SER A 108 -11.87 -1.64 -8.61
CA SER A 108 -13.19 -1.31 -9.17
C SER A 108 -13.98 -2.56 -9.59
N ASN A 109 -13.32 -3.71 -9.74
CA ASN A 109 -13.90 -4.95 -10.25
C ASN A 109 -13.53 -6.15 -9.36
N ASP A 110 -13.13 -7.26 -9.96
CA ASP A 110 -12.98 -8.55 -9.27
C ASP A 110 -11.67 -8.69 -8.45
N GLY A 111 -10.84 -7.66 -8.44
CA GLY A 111 -9.57 -7.71 -7.72
C GLY A 111 -8.48 -8.51 -8.44
N TRP A 112 -7.54 -9.02 -7.68
CA TRP A 112 -6.42 -9.85 -8.17
C TRP A 112 -6.60 -11.32 -7.78
N ALA A 113 -5.77 -12.19 -8.33
CA ALA A 113 -5.78 -13.61 -7.97
C ALA A 113 -5.49 -13.82 -6.47
N VAL A 114 -6.31 -14.59 -5.79
CA VAL A 114 -6.12 -14.92 -4.35
C VAL A 114 -4.72 -15.44 -4.09
N GLN A 115 -4.22 -16.34 -4.93
CA GLN A 115 -2.88 -16.92 -4.78
C GLN A 115 -1.71 -15.92 -4.85
N ALA A 116 -1.92 -14.69 -5.37
CA ALA A 116 -0.92 -13.63 -5.38
C ALA A 116 -0.49 -13.21 -3.96
N HIS A 117 -1.37 -13.36 -2.97
CA HIS A 117 -1.05 -13.12 -1.57
C HIS A 117 0.10 -13.98 -1.04
N THR A 118 0.35 -15.16 -1.62
CA THR A 118 1.47 -16.03 -1.24
C THR A 118 2.82 -15.29 -1.38
N SER A 119 2.99 -14.51 -2.45
CA SER A 119 4.22 -13.75 -2.67
C SER A 119 4.40 -12.64 -1.62
N PHE A 120 3.33 -11.91 -1.30
CA PHE A 120 3.37 -10.86 -0.28
C PHE A 120 3.63 -11.43 1.11
N ALA A 121 2.98 -12.55 1.49
CA ALA A 121 3.17 -13.20 2.77
C ALA A 121 4.61 -13.71 3.02
N ASN A 122 5.39 -13.91 1.96
CA ASN A 122 6.79 -14.37 2.02
C ASN A 122 7.82 -13.25 1.80
N THR A 123 7.39 -12.01 1.63
CA THR A 123 8.26 -10.86 1.38
C THR A 123 8.25 -9.94 2.59
N ARG A 124 9.34 -9.20 2.79
CA ARG A 124 9.46 -8.14 3.80
C ARG A 124 9.96 -6.87 3.13
N PHE A 125 9.07 -6.07 2.59
CA PHE A 125 9.42 -4.89 1.80
C PHE A 125 10.27 -3.87 2.56
N LEU A 126 10.01 -3.69 3.84
CA LEU A 126 10.70 -2.69 4.63
C LEU A 126 11.90 -3.24 5.41
N TYR A 127 12.41 -4.40 5.03
CA TYR A 127 13.49 -5.06 5.79
C TYR A 127 14.81 -4.28 5.74
N TYR A 128 15.17 -3.75 4.55
CA TYR A 128 16.40 -2.98 4.34
C TYR A 128 16.18 -1.47 4.18
N THR A 129 15.02 -0.95 4.61
CA THR A 129 14.68 0.48 4.50
C THR A 129 15.70 1.39 5.20
N ASN A 130 16.30 0.92 6.30
CA ASN A 130 17.36 1.63 7.02
C ASN A 130 18.69 1.73 6.25
N GLU A 131 18.85 1.01 5.15
CA GLU A 131 20.05 1.06 4.31
C GLU A 131 19.90 2.01 3.11
N ILE A 132 18.72 2.60 2.89
CA ILE A 132 18.46 3.57 1.81
C ILE A 132 19.23 4.86 2.10
N ARG A 133 20.26 5.13 1.30
CA ARG A 133 21.09 6.35 1.41
C ARG A 133 20.54 7.53 0.62
N ASN A 134 19.77 7.27 -0.44
CA ASN A 134 19.23 8.30 -1.32
C ASN A 134 18.02 9.01 -0.67
N ALA A 135 17.62 10.14 -1.24
CA ALA A 135 16.57 10.97 -0.68
C ALA A 135 15.21 10.26 -0.68
N VAL A 136 14.47 10.36 0.41
CA VAL A 136 13.12 9.80 0.54
C VAL A 136 12.16 10.82 1.12
N LEU A 137 11.03 11.03 0.42
CA LEU A 137 9.89 11.80 0.89
C LEU A 137 8.71 10.86 1.15
N VAL A 138 8.21 10.86 2.38
CA VAL A 138 6.99 10.15 2.77
C VAL A 138 5.87 11.18 2.92
N ILE A 139 4.76 11.00 2.21
CA ILE A 139 3.56 11.85 2.31
C ILE A 139 2.40 10.99 2.77
N HIS A 140 1.68 11.42 3.79
CA HIS A 140 0.58 10.66 4.34
C HIS A 140 -0.51 11.55 4.92
N GLY A 141 -1.78 11.18 4.73
CA GLY A 141 -2.89 11.78 5.44
C GLY A 141 -3.00 11.24 6.87
N ASP A 142 -3.28 12.10 7.84
CA ASP A 142 -3.42 11.68 9.24
C ASP A 142 -4.72 10.89 9.51
N LYS A 143 -5.71 10.98 8.60
CA LYS A 143 -6.95 10.19 8.64
C LYS A 143 -6.86 8.89 7.83
N ALA A 144 -5.76 8.67 7.11
CA ALA A 144 -5.59 7.42 6.38
C ALA A 144 -5.40 6.25 7.35
N HIS A 145 -6.15 5.16 7.15
CA HIS A 145 -6.01 3.94 7.97
C HIS A 145 -4.60 3.32 7.88
N SER A 146 -3.86 3.62 6.81
CA SER A 146 -2.48 3.18 6.58
C SER A 146 -1.42 4.15 7.14
N TYR A 147 -1.82 5.22 7.83
CA TYR A 147 -0.89 6.22 8.35
C TYR A 147 0.22 5.63 9.24
N TYR A 148 -0.13 4.64 10.08
CA TYR A 148 0.84 3.95 10.92
C TYR A 148 1.96 3.26 10.12
N MET A 149 1.65 2.72 8.92
CA MET A 149 2.67 2.11 8.06
C MET A 149 3.65 3.14 7.51
N GLY A 150 3.14 4.31 7.11
CA GLY A 150 3.99 5.41 6.64
C GLY A 150 4.91 5.95 7.75
N LYS A 151 4.41 6.07 8.97
CA LYS A 151 5.21 6.46 10.14
C LYS A 151 6.30 5.43 10.42
N ASP A 152 5.94 4.16 10.53
CA ASP A 152 6.89 3.09 10.82
C ASP A 152 7.95 2.95 9.71
N ALA A 153 7.57 3.18 8.46
CA ALA A 153 8.52 3.21 7.34
C ALA A 153 9.49 4.39 7.48
N PHE A 154 8.99 5.58 7.82
CA PHE A 154 9.80 6.77 8.00
C PHE A 154 10.78 6.63 9.19
N GLU A 155 10.33 6.06 10.29
CA GLU A 155 11.16 5.80 11.49
C GLU A 155 12.33 4.83 11.22
N LYS A 156 12.19 3.96 10.20
CA LYS A 156 13.29 3.08 9.78
C LYS A 156 14.33 3.77 8.92
N LEU A 157 13.99 4.87 8.26
CA LEU A 157 14.91 5.60 7.39
C LEU A 157 16.00 6.29 8.21
N THR A 158 17.22 6.30 7.68
CA THR A 158 18.39 6.93 8.29
C THR A 158 18.95 8.05 7.41
N GLY A 159 19.68 8.98 8.01
CA GLY A 159 20.26 10.13 7.31
C GLY A 159 19.36 11.38 7.33
N ASP A 160 19.89 12.47 6.86
CA ASP A 160 19.29 13.83 6.91
C ASP A 160 18.52 14.23 5.66
N ASN A 161 18.62 13.45 4.60
CA ASN A 161 17.88 13.64 3.34
C ASN A 161 16.53 12.89 3.31
N LYS A 162 15.89 12.77 4.45
CA LYS A 162 14.60 12.12 4.64
C LYS A 162 13.58 13.14 5.15
N LYS A 163 12.40 13.15 4.55
CA LYS A 163 11.33 14.06 4.95
C LYS A 163 10.00 13.32 5.05
N MET A 164 9.19 13.65 6.06
CA MET A 164 7.80 13.25 6.15
C MET A 164 6.90 14.46 6.13
N ILE A 165 5.85 14.41 5.32
CA ILE A 165 4.77 15.38 5.26
C ILE A 165 3.49 14.68 5.70
N THR A 166 2.91 15.14 6.80
CA THR A 166 1.58 14.73 7.24
C THR A 166 0.57 15.75 6.77
N VAL A 167 -0.38 15.32 5.93
CA VAL A 167 -1.47 16.17 5.44
C VAL A 167 -2.65 16.05 6.40
N GLU A 168 -2.91 17.12 7.13
CA GLU A 168 -3.95 17.17 8.15
C GLU A 168 -5.34 16.98 7.53
N GLY A 169 -6.16 16.12 8.13
CA GLY A 169 -7.52 15.83 7.71
C GLY A 169 -7.64 14.92 6.49
N ALA A 170 -6.57 14.63 5.77
CA ALA A 170 -6.63 13.83 4.55
C ALA A 170 -6.80 12.34 4.83
N SER A 171 -7.71 11.70 4.09
CA SER A 171 -7.89 10.26 4.05
C SER A 171 -6.82 9.58 3.16
N HIS A 172 -6.93 8.26 3.03
CA HIS A 172 -6.05 7.52 2.15
C HIS A 172 -6.25 7.88 0.68
N THR A 173 -7.52 7.99 0.23
CA THR A 173 -7.84 8.24 -1.18
C THR A 173 -7.81 9.72 -1.56
N ASP A 174 -7.81 10.65 -0.60
CA ASP A 174 -7.66 12.07 -0.90
C ASP A 174 -6.30 12.38 -1.54
N LEU A 175 -5.28 11.60 -1.20
CA LEU A 175 -3.95 11.71 -1.82
C LEU A 175 -3.82 10.99 -3.18
N TYR A 176 -4.93 10.53 -3.76
CA TYR A 176 -4.94 9.96 -5.11
C TYR A 176 -5.27 10.99 -6.19
N ASP A 177 -6.23 11.90 -5.91
CA ASP A 177 -6.85 12.74 -6.93
C ASP A 177 -7.26 14.14 -6.46
N GLN A 178 -7.22 14.45 -5.15
CA GLN A 178 -7.57 15.76 -4.65
C GLN A 178 -6.39 16.73 -4.85
N LEU A 179 -6.41 17.48 -5.97
CA LEU A 179 -5.27 18.30 -6.39
C LEU A 179 -4.93 19.44 -5.42
N ASP A 180 -5.90 19.91 -4.66
CA ASP A 180 -5.77 20.92 -3.62
C ASP A 180 -5.29 20.36 -2.27
N VAL A 181 -5.34 19.04 -2.09
CA VAL A 181 -4.88 18.33 -0.89
C VAL A 181 -3.46 17.78 -1.05
N ILE A 182 -3.14 17.31 -2.26
CA ILE A 182 -1.82 16.73 -2.54
C ILE A 182 -0.76 17.84 -2.55
N PRO A 183 0.33 17.75 -1.73
CA PRO A 183 1.33 18.80 -1.61
C PRO A 183 2.34 18.79 -2.78
N PHE A 184 1.87 19.06 -4.01
CA PHE A 184 2.68 18.98 -5.22
C PHE A 184 3.88 19.93 -5.20
N GLU A 185 3.74 21.15 -4.64
CA GLU A 185 4.85 22.10 -4.55
C GLU A 185 6.00 21.58 -3.67
N GLU A 186 5.65 20.94 -2.55
CA GLU A 186 6.61 20.30 -1.66
C GLU A 186 7.29 19.09 -2.31
N MET A 187 6.51 18.30 -3.08
CA MET A 187 7.05 17.18 -3.84
C MET A 187 8.05 17.65 -4.91
N ASP A 188 7.66 18.63 -5.72
CA ASP A 188 8.52 19.19 -6.78
C ASP A 188 9.79 19.77 -6.19
N ARG A 189 9.69 20.56 -5.13
CA ARG A 189 10.84 21.14 -4.43
C ARG A 189 11.78 20.05 -3.93
N PHE A 190 11.26 19.05 -3.21
CA PHE A 190 12.09 17.97 -2.68
C PHE A 190 12.79 17.17 -3.78
N ILE A 191 12.10 16.90 -4.89
CA ILE A 191 12.67 16.20 -6.03
C ILE A 191 13.81 17.01 -6.63
N ARG A 192 13.61 18.32 -6.90
CA ARG A 192 14.65 19.19 -7.50
C ARG A 192 15.88 19.37 -6.62
N GLU A 193 15.69 19.48 -5.32
CA GLU A 193 16.79 19.65 -4.36
C GLU A 193 17.66 18.39 -4.19
N ASN A 194 17.16 17.21 -4.59
CA ASN A 194 17.83 15.92 -4.36
C ASN A 194 18.17 15.15 -5.65
N MET A 195 17.93 15.74 -6.82
CA MET A 195 18.36 15.19 -8.12
C MET A 195 19.68 15.81 -8.56
#